data_e105b388f8ea772455c6dc020698c1a3
#
_entry.id   e105b388f8ea772455c6dc020698c1a3
#
_cell.length_a   1.000
_cell.length_b   1.000
_cell.length_c   1.000
_cell.angle_alpha   90.00
_cell.angle_beta   90.00
_cell.angle_gamma   90.00
#
_symmetry.space_group_name_H-M   'P 1'
#
loop_
_entity.id
_entity.type
_entity.pdbx_description
1 polymer ?
#
loop_
_entity_poly.entity_id
_entity_poly.type
_entity_poly.pdbx_seq_one_letter_code
_entity_poly.pdbx_strand_id
1 'polypeptide(L)' 'MKTAEIKELTTAEIQERLATEKEALVRMKLNHSMSPLDNPLQIKVARKTIARLATELRQRELTK' A
#
# COMPACT_ATOMS: atom_id res chain seq x y z
N MET A 1 -4.72 0.22 -6.24
CA MET A 1 -5.83 1.20 -6.04
C MET A 1 -5.59 2.45 -6.88
N LYS A 2 -6.65 3.00 -7.40
CA LYS A 2 -6.57 4.28 -8.12
C LYS A 2 -6.59 5.43 -7.13
N THR A 3 -5.94 6.52 -7.49
CA THR A 3 -5.87 7.71 -6.65
C THR A 3 -7.26 8.23 -6.27
N ALA A 4 -8.20 8.18 -7.20
CA ALA A 4 -9.57 8.63 -6.94
C ALA A 4 -10.25 7.82 -5.83
N GLU A 5 -10.02 6.52 -5.80
CA GLU A 5 -10.57 5.64 -4.76
C GLU A 5 -9.97 5.99 -3.39
N ILE A 6 -8.68 6.26 -3.37
CA ILE A 6 -7.99 6.61 -2.13
C ILE A 6 -8.52 7.93 -1.56
N LYS A 7 -8.80 8.90 -2.43
CA LYS A 7 -9.31 10.21 -2.00
C LYS A 7 -10.69 10.12 -1.36
N GLU A 8 -11.46 9.09 -1.69
CA GLU A 8 -12.79 8.89 -1.10
C GLU A 8 -12.73 8.28 0.30
N LEU A 9 -11.59 7.73 0.70
CA LEU A 9 -11.44 7.10 2.01
C LEU A 9 -11.24 8.15 3.10
N THR A 10 -11.72 7.83 4.30
CA THR A 10 -11.42 8.67 5.47
C THR A 10 -9.96 8.49 5.87
N THR A 11 -9.43 9.45 6.65
CA THR A 11 -8.05 9.35 7.12
C THR A 11 -7.81 8.08 7.93
N ALA A 12 -8.76 7.71 8.79
CA ALA A 12 -8.66 6.48 9.57
C ALA A 12 -8.61 5.25 8.69
N GLU A 13 -9.45 5.21 7.64
CA GLU A 13 -9.47 4.10 6.69
C GLU A 13 -8.15 4.00 5.92
N ILE A 14 -7.56 5.14 5.55
CA ILE A 14 -6.27 5.15 4.85
C ILE A 14 -5.18 4.59 5.75
N GLN A 15 -5.15 4.99 7.01
CA GLN A 15 -4.16 4.51 7.97
C GLN A 15 -4.28 3.00 8.18
N GLU A 16 -5.49 2.50 8.33
CA GLU A 16 -5.75 1.08 8.50
C GLU A 16 -5.35 0.30 7.25
N ARG A 17 -5.72 0.80 6.07
CA ARG A 17 -5.38 0.15 4.83
C ARG A 17 -3.88 0.15 4.58
N LEU A 18 -3.20 1.24 4.92
CA LEU A 18 -1.77 1.34 4.79
C LEU A 18 -1.05 0.29 5.64
N ALA A 19 -1.49 0.11 6.87
CA ALA A 19 -0.92 -0.90 7.76
C ALA A 19 -1.13 -2.31 7.19
N THR A 20 -2.34 -2.60 6.71
CA THR A 20 -2.67 -3.90 6.12
C THR A 20 -1.83 -4.18 4.88
N GLU A 21 -1.68 -3.19 4.00
CA GLU A 21 -0.90 -3.35 2.77
C GLU A 21 0.59 -3.53 3.05
N LYS A 22 1.12 -2.83 4.04
CA LYS A 22 2.51 -3.01 4.46
C LYS A 22 2.76 -4.43 4.97
N GLU A 23 1.84 -4.94 5.76
CA GLU A 23 1.94 -6.30 6.29
C GLU A 23 1.87 -7.32 5.15
N ALA A 24 0.96 -7.12 4.20
CA ALA A 24 0.85 -7.99 3.03
C ALA A 24 2.14 -7.96 2.20
N LEU A 25 2.75 -6.79 2.04
CA LEU A 25 4.00 -6.65 1.30
C LEU A 25 5.13 -7.44 1.96
N VAL A 26 5.23 -7.38 3.28
CA VAL A 26 6.24 -8.15 4.02
C VAL A 26 6.05 -9.65 3.77
N ARG A 27 4.81 -10.12 3.81
CA ARG A 27 4.50 -11.52 3.52
C ARG A 27 4.86 -11.91 2.10
N MET A 28 4.56 -11.06 1.13
CA MET A 28 4.90 -11.30 -0.27
C MET A 28 6.40 -11.41 -0.48
N LYS A 29 7.17 -10.53 0.17
CA LYS A 29 8.63 -10.56 0.09
C LYS A 29 9.20 -11.83 0.70
N LEU A 30 8.65 -12.25 1.82
CA LEU A 30 9.07 -13.48 2.48
C LEU A 30 8.78 -14.69 1.60
N ASN A 31 7.57 -14.77 1.05
CA ASN A 31 7.18 -15.87 0.17
C ASN A 31 8.04 -15.91 -1.09
N HIS A 32 8.34 -14.74 -1.67
CA HIS A 32 9.19 -14.65 -2.84
C HIS A 32 10.62 -15.12 -2.55
N SER A 33 11.12 -14.83 -1.36
CA SER A 33 12.42 -15.28 -0.90
C SER A 33 12.49 -16.80 -0.80
N MET A 34 11.40 -17.44 -0.35
CA MET A 34 11.32 -18.88 -0.17
C MET A 34 10.95 -19.62 -1.45
N SER A 35 10.25 -18.94 -2.36
CA SER A 35 9.77 -19.53 -3.62
C SER A 35 9.95 -18.51 -4.74
N PRO A 36 11.13 -18.44 -5.35
CA PRO A 36 11.44 -17.43 -6.37
C PRO A 36 10.61 -17.56 -7.66
N LEU A 37 9.76 -18.57 -7.76
CA LEU A 37 8.86 -18.72 -8.90
C LEU A 37 7.62 -17.83 -8.80
N ASP A 38 7.37 -17.22 -7.65
CA ASP A 38 6.25 -16.31 -7.47
C ASP A 38 6.42 -15.07 -8.34
N ASN A 39 5.30 -14.53 -8.78
CA ASN A 39 5.28 -13.39 -9.67
C ASN A 39 5.70 -12.10 -8.94
N PRO A 40 6.86 -11.50 -9.27
CA PRO A 40 7.30 -10.27 -8.61
C PRO A 40 6.45 -9.05 -8.95
N LEU A 41 5.58 -9.16 -9.95
CA LEU A 41 4.69 -8.06 -10.32
C LEU A 41 3.76 -7.67 -9.17
N GLN A 42 3.32 -8.63 -8.37
CA GLN A 42 2.45 -8.35 -7.23
C GLN A 42 3.16 -7.48 -6.20
N ILE A 43 4.46 -7.67 -6.02
CA ILE A 43 5.26 -6.85 -5.10
C ILE A 43 5.31 -5.40 -5.59
N LYS A 44 5.50 -5.20 -6.90
CA LYS A 44 5.49 -3.86 -7.49
C LYS A 44 4.14 -3.16 -7.30
N VAL A 45 3.05 -3.87 -7.54
CA VAL A 45 1.70 -3.32 -7.39
C VAL A 45 1.45 -2.94 -5.93
N ALA A 46 1.85 -3.80 -5.00
CA ALA A 46 1.69 -3.53 -3.57
C ALA A 46 2.48 -2.29 -3.15
N ARG A 47 3.70 -2.14 -3.63
CA ARG A 47 4.53 -0.96 -3.35
C ARG A 47 3.88 0.32 -3.85
N LYS A 48 3.30 0.29 -5.06
CA LYS A 48 2.61 1.45 -5.63
C LYS A 48 1.38 1.82 -4.81
N THR A 49 0.62 0.83 -4.39
CA THR A 49 -0.56 1.04 -3.54
C THR A 49 -0.16 1.71 -2.22
N ILE A 50 0.88 1.19 -1.58
CA ILE A 50 1.39 1.74 -0.33
C ILE A 50 1.86 3.18 -0.53
N ALA A 51 2.60 3.45 -1.62
CA ALA A 51 3.08 4.79 -1.91
C ALA A 51 1.94 5.78 -2.12
N ARG A 52 0.88 5.37 -2.82
CA ARG A 52 -0.29 6.23 -3.05
C ARG A 52 -1.04 6.52 -1.75
N LEU A 53 -1.23 5.51 -0.91
CA LEU A 53 -1.88 5.68 0.38
C LEU A 53 -1.08 6.61 1.28
N ALA A 54 0.24 6.42 1.34
CA ALA A 54 1.13 7.24 2.15
C ALA A 54 1.14 8.70 1.65
N THR A 55 1.13 8.89 0.32
CA THR A 55 1.13 10.21 -0.29
C THR A 55 -0.16 10.97 0.07
N GLU A 56 -1.30 10.32 -0.04
CA GLU A 56 -2.59 10.94 0.29
C GLU A 56 -2.66 11.30 1.76
N LEU A 57 -2.20 10.42 2.63
CA LEU A 57 -2.18 10.67 4.06
C LEU A 57 -1.30 11.87 4.39
N ARG A 58 -0.12 11.94 3.76
CA ARG A 58 0.80 13.06 3.95
C ARG A 58 0.20 14.37 3.47
N GLN A 59 -0.49 14.37 2.32
CA GLN A 59 -1.15 15.55 1.81
C GLN A 59 -2.23 16.06 2.77
N ARG A 60 -2.99 15.16 3.36
CA ARG A 60 -4.01 15.53 4.34
C ARG A 60 -3.40 16.15 5.59
N GLU A 61 -2.26 15.64 6.03
CA GLU A 61 -1.56 16.22 7.18
C GLU A 61 -1.02 17.62 6.87
N LEU A 62 -0.57 17.85 5.64
CA LEU A 62 -0.03 19.15 5.22
C LEU A 62 -1.10 20.21 5.01
N THR A 63 -2.33 19.79 4.75
CA THR A 63 -3.43 20.74 4.48
C THR A 63 -4.26 21.12 5.69
N LYS A 64 -3.90 20.61 6.86
CA LYS A 64 -4.59 20.99 8.11
C LYS A 64 -4.26 22.40 8.53
#